data_b45b32265b0759889a586bc6deb7154f
#
_entry.id   b45b32265b0759889a586bc6deb7154f
#
_cell.length_a   1.000
_cell.length_b   1.000
_cell.length_c   1.000
_cell.angle_alpha   90.00
_cell.angle_beta   90.00
_cell.angle_gamma   90.00
#
_symmetry.space_group_name_H-M   'P 1'
#
loop_
_entity.id
_entity.type
_entity.pdbx_description
1 polymer ?
#
loop_
_entity_poly.entity_id
_entity_poly.type
_entity_poly.pdbx_seq_one_letter_code
_entity_poly.pdbx_strand_id
1 'polypeptide(L)'
;MMKKTVIMALLCLPALSWAQSGAYTLKGKMGQLNAPAKAYLRYVKDSKSQLDTAVIKNGVFEFKGSVANPQKAMLFVDAKNKGLRQVGRDHIVYLYLEPGTINVQSPDSAVHASVKGPAVNTENEKLKASLKASSEKMAALMADYQKATPEQRQSKEFEEAIDKRYEAIQEEQKAVNAQFIKANPKSIVSLDALQDVGGSVPEYADVEPLFRTLAPEVKNTEAGKAYAKKLETMKATAIGAVAPAFTQADTTGRLISLADFKGKYVLLDFWASWCGPCRRENPNVVENFQKYKDKNFTVLGVSLDQPGAKEAWLKAIHKDNLTWTHVSDLQFWNNEAAKLYGIQAIPQNYLLDPQGKIIAKNIRGKALGDKLAEVLSASN
;
A
#
# COMPACT_ATOMS: atom_id res chain seq x y z
N MET A 1 16.78 77.35 2.99
CA MET A 1 16.13 76.46 2.02
C MET A 1 16.41 75.03 2.44
N MET A 2 15.45 74.41 3.12
CA MET A 2 15.60 73.02 3.58
C MET A 2 14.90 72.10 2.53
N LYS A 3 15.68 71.22 1.92
CA LYS A 3 15.16 70.19 1.00
C LYS A 3 14.58 69.03 1.84
N LYS A 4 13.28 68.82 1.76
CA LYS A 4 12.59 67.60 2.32
C LYS A 4 12.78 66.44 1.37
N THR A 5 13.53 65.43 1.82
CA THR A 5 13.66 64.15 1.11
C THR A 5 12.50 63.24 1.55
N VAL A 6 11.61 62.89 0.62
CA VAL A 6 10.52 61.93 0.84
C VAL A 6 11.08 60.54 0.57
N ILE A 7 11.20 59.72 1.62
CA ILE A 7 11.52 58.29 1.50
C ILE A 7 10.21 57.53 1.25
N MET A 8 10.08 57.01 0.04
CA MET A 8 8.95 56.13 -0.38
C MET A 8 9.29 54.72 0.05
N ALA A 9 8.72 54.25 1.14
CA ALA A 9 8.84 52.86 1.60
C ALA A 9 8.00 51.96 0.65
N LEU A 10 8.67 51.14 -0.18
CA LEU A 10 8.04 50.06 -0.93
C LEU A 10 7.62 48.95 0.06
N LEU A 11 6.34 48.86 0.34
CA LEU A 11 5.73 47.72 1.01
C LEU A 11 5.70 46.50 0.06
N CYS A 12 6.69 45.61 0.16
CA CYS A 12 6.61 44.28 -0.42
C CYS A 12 5.56 43.46 0.34
N LEU A 13 4.33 43.42 -0.13
CA LEU A 13 3.34 42.44 0.30
C LEU A 13 3.80 41.06 -0.17
N PRO A 14 3.86 40.04 0.70
CA PRO A 14 4.08 38.67 0.25
C PRO A 14 2.90 38.30 -0.63
N ALA A 15 3.14 38.00 -1.91
CA ALA A 15 2.16 37.40 -2.79
C ALA A 15 1.85 36.04 -2.24
N LEU A 16 0.75 35.91 -1.52
CA LEU A 16 0.09 34.63 -1.25
C LEU A 16 -0.29 34.06 -2.61
N SER A 17 0.58 33.20 -3.18
CA SER A 17 0.25 32.41 -4.35
C SER A 17 -0.82 31.40 -3.93
N TRP A 18 -2.07 31.80 -4.06
CA TRP A 18 -3.17 30.85 -4.06
C TRP A 18 -2.91 29.91 -5.24
N ALA A 19 -2.77 28.64 -4.96
CA ALA A 19 -2.68 27.63 -6.04
C ALA A 19 -3.94 27.78 -6.89
N GLN A 20 -3.77 28.37 -8.06
CA GLN A 20 -4.88 28.57 -9.01
C GLN A 20 -5.30 27.20 -9.49
N SER A 21 -6.49 26.75 -9.09
CA SER A 21 -7.04 25.48 -9.56
C SER A 21 -7.19 25.54 -11.09
N GLY A 22 -6.50 24.63 -11.78
CA GLY A 22 -6.55 24.55 -13.23
C GLY A 22 -7.71 23.69 -13.72
N ALA A 23 -8.42 24.16 -14.75
CA ALA A 23 -9.51 23.40 -15.35
C ALA A 23 -8.97 22.22 -16.17
N TYR A 24 -9.64 21.06 -16.08
CA TYR A 24 -9.40 19.91 -16.95
C TYR A 24 -10.64 19.58 -17.77
N THR A 25 -10.40 18.98 -18.94
CA THR A 25 -11.42 18.31 -19.73
C THR A 25 -10.92 16.92 -20.09
N LEU A 26 -11.57 15.88 -19.57
CA LEU A 26 -11.30 14.50 -19.92
C LEU A 26 -12.28 14.07 -21.01
N LYS A 27 -11.76 13.74 -22.18
CA LYS A 27 -12.51 13.24 -23.35
C LYS A 27 -12.20 11.77 -23.55
N GLY A 28 -13.24 10.93 -23.59
CA GLY A 28 -13.11 9.49 -23.80
C GLY A 28 -13.72 9.06 -25.13
N LYS A 29 -13.03 8.10 -25.80
CA LYS A 29 -13.54 7.36 -26.95
C LYS A 29 -13.29 5.88 -26.72
N MET A 30 -14.37 5.09 -26.52
CA MET A 30 -14.34 3.66 -26.23
C MET A 30 -15.12 2.88 -27.30
N GLY A 31 -14.42 2.50 -28.36
CA GLY A 31 -15.01 1.75 -29.47
C GLY A 31 -16.30 2.38 -29.99
N GLN A 32 -17.35 1.57 -30.08
CA GLN A 32 -18.70 1.98 -30.52
C GLN A 32 -19.74 1.80 -29.42
N LEU A 33 -19.31 1.85 -28.11
CA LEU A 33 -20.22 1.68 -26.98
C LEU A 33 -21.34 2.73 -27.03
N ASN A 34 -22.55 2.29 -26.70
CA ASN A 34 -23.74 3.12 -26.62
C ASN A 34 -24.53 2.81 -25.36
N ALA A 35 -25.57 3.58 -25.08
CA ALA A 35 -26.48 3.28 -23.97
C ALA A 35 -26.88 1.79 -23.97
N PRO A 36 -26.89 1.13 -22.80
CA PRO A 36 -26.85 1.67 -21.45
C PRO A 36 -25.43 1.90 -20.87
N ALA A 37 -24.35 1.83 -21.68
CA ALA A 37 -22.99 1.98 -21.23
C ALA A 37 -22.73 3.31 -20.53
N LYS A 38 -21.97 3.26 -19.42
CA LYS A 38 -21.59 4.42 -18.63
C LYS A 38 -20.08 4.45 -18.36
N ALA A 39 -19.55 5.65 -18.26
CA ALA A 39 -18.24 5.93 -17.71
C ALA A 39 -18.39 6.54 -16.31
N TYR A 40 -17.54 6.12 -15.37
CA TYR A 40 -17.49 6.67 -14.02
C TYR A 40 -16.06 7.12 -13.75
N LEU A 41 -15.91 8.34 -13.26
CA LEU A 41 -14.62 8.92 -12.88
C LEU A 41 -14.56 9.04 -11.36
N ARG A 42 -13.66 8.26 -10.73
CA ARG A 42 -13.40 8.32 -9.30
C ARG A 42 -12.08 9.05 -9.03
N TYR A 43 -12.13 10.03 -8.15
CA TYR A 43 -10.97 10.81 -7.73
C TYR A 43 -11.17 11.30 -6.28
N VAL A 44 -10.14 11.93 -5.68
CA VAL A 44 -10.23 12.52 -4.34
C VAL A 44 -10.38 14.03 -4.46
N LYS A 45 -11.31 14.62 -3.73
CA LYS A 45 -11.46 16.07 -3.59
C LYS A 45 -11.76 16.38 -2.13
N ASP A 46 -11.01 17.32 -1.55
CA ASP A 46 -11.15 17.71 -0.14
C ASP A 46 -11.13 16.49 0.81
N SER A 47 -10.16 15.59 0.59
CA SER A 47 -10.00 14.31 1.33
C SER A 47 -11.20 13.36 1.24
N LYS A 48 -12.14 13.58 0.34
CA LYS A 48 -13.31 12.72 0.10
C LYS A 48 -13.26 12.09 -1.28
N SER A 49 -13.65 10.82 -1.36
CA SER A 49 -13.82 10.15 -2.65
C SER A 49 -15.01 10.75 -3.38
N GLN A 50 -14.79 11.20 -4.61
CA GLN A 50 -15.81 11.69 -5.54
C GLN A 50 -16.04 10.67 -6.64
N LEU A 51 -17.25 10.66 -7.19
CA LEU A 51 -17.64 9.79 -8.29
C LEU A 51 -18.55 10.56 -9.26
N ASP A 52 -18.00 10.89 -10.42
CA ASP A 52 -18.76 11.49 -11.52
C ASP A 52 -19.19 10.40 -12.51
N THR A 53 -20.31 10.63 -13.21
CA THR A 53 -20.90 9.66 -14.13
C THR A 53 -21.23 10.34 -15.46
N ALA A 54 -20.90 9.67 -16.57
CA ALA A 54 -21.27 10.08 -17.92
C ALA A 54 -21.87 8.90 -18.70
N VAL A 55 -22.91 9.16 -19.49
CA VAL A 55 -23.44 8.17 -20.44
C VAL A 55 -22.55 8.14 -21.68
N ILE A 56 -22.21 6.95 -22.16
CA ILE A 56 -21.44 6.77 -23.38
C ILE A 56 -22.39 6.77 -24.58
N LYS A 57 -22.14 7.66 -25.56
CA LYS A 57 -22.90 7.77 -26.84
C LYS A 57 -21.94 7.68 -28.01
N ASN A 58 -22.14 6.72 -28.89
CA ASN A 58 -21.25 6.47 -30.05
C ASN A 58 -19.78 6.33 -29.61
N GLY A 59 -19.54 5.68 -28.46
CA GLY A 59 -18.23 5.52 -27.84
C GLY A 59 -17.71 6.75 -27.10
N VAL A 60 -18.38 7.92 -27.16
CA VAL A 60 -17.86 9.21 -26.65
C VAL A 60 -18.47 9.54 -25.29
N PHE A 61 -17.64 10.08 -24.40
CA PHE A 61 -18.03 10.68 -23.11
C PHE A 61 -17.05 11.80 -22.74
N GLU A 62 -17.49 12.68 -21.82
CA GLU A 62 -16.68 13.80 -21.35
C GLU A 62 -16.92 14.04 -19.85
N PHE A 63 -15.83 14.41 -19.15
CA PHE A 63 -15.86 14.96 -17.80
C PHE A 63 -15.12 16.29 -17.78
N LYS A 64 -15.63 17.24 -17.00
CA LYS A 64 -15.01 18.56 -16.79
C LYS A 64 -14.91 18.86 -15.30
N GLY A 65 -13.82 19.48 -14.90
CA GLY A 65 -13.61 19.87 -13.53
C GLY A 65 -12.38 20.73 -13.33
N SER A 66 -11.95 20.86 -12.10
CA SER A 66 -10.72 21.57 -11.76
C SER A 66 -9.95 20.86 -10.68
N VAL A 67 -8.62 20.94 -10.74
CA VAL A 67 -7.70 20.40 -9.74
C VAL A 67 -6.69 21.46 -9.33
N ALA A 68 -6.35 21.49 -8.05
CA ALA A 68 -5.30 22.37 -7.53
C ALA A 68 -3.91 21.84 -7.92
N ASN A 69 -3.73 20.53 -7.89
CA ASN A 69 -2.51 19.82 -8.27
C ASN A 69 -2.90 18.57 -9.07
N PRO A 70 -2.01 18.06 -9.93
CA PRO A 70 -2.23 16.78 -10.59
C PRO A 70 -2.48 15.68 -9.56
N GLN A 71 -3.50 14.84 -9.81
CA GLN A 71 -3.86 13.75 -8.92
C GLN A 71 -4.32 12.51 -9.68
N LYS A 72 -4.03 11.34 -9.13
CA LYS A 72 -4.44 10.05 -9.68
C LYS A 72 -5.97 9.89 -9.64
N ALA A 73 -6.53 9.37 -10.71
CA ALA A 73 -7.95 9.06 -10.84
C ALA A 73 -8.16 7.71 -11.51
N MET A 74 -9.31 7.13 -11.28
CA MET A 74 -9.75 5.88 -11.89
C MET A 74 -10.96 6.15 -12.79
N LEU A 75 -10.84 5.81 -14.05
CA LEU A 75 -11.94 5.82 -15.00
C LEU A 75 -12.43 4.38 -15.18
N PHE A 76 -13.68 4.13 -14.82
CA PHE A 76 -14.34 2.85 -15.00
C PHE A 76 -15.25 2.90 -16.24
N VAL A 77 -15.23 1.83 -17.02
CA VAL A 77 -16.10 1.68 -18.18
C VAL A 77 -17.07 0.51 -17.93
N ASP A 78 -18.31 0.83 -17.69
CA ASP A 78 -19.39 -0.15 -17.47
C ASP A 78 -20.22 -0.29 -18.75
N ALA A 79 -19.79 -1.17 -19.64
CA ALA A 79 -20.40 -1.38 -20.93
C ALA A 79 -21.85 -1.90 -20.87
N LYS A 80 -22.25 -2.54 -19.78
CA LYS A 80 -23.56 -3.20 -19.60
C LYS A 80 -24.42 -2.55 -18.50
N ASN A 81 -23.95 -1.44 -17.90
CA ASN A 81 -24.61 -0.75 -16.77
C ASN A 81 -24.98 -1.67 -15.61
N LYS A 82 -24.05 -2.58 -15.23
CA LYS A 82 -24.23 -3.50 -14.12
C LYS A 82 -23.95 -2.87 -12.75
N GLY A 83 -23.38 -1.67 -12.75
CA GLY A 83 -22.96 -0.93 -11.56
C GLY A 83 -21.49 -1.19 -11.19
N LEU A 84 -20.87 -0.20 -10.57
CA LEU A 84 -19.43 -0.20 -10.26
C LEU A 84 -18.92 -1.42 -9.48
N ARG A 85 -19.74 -2.03 -8.63
CA ARG A 85 -19.36 -3.21 -7.85
C ARG A 85 -19.11 -4.45 -8.73
N GLN A 86 -19.66 -4.46 -9.93
CA GLN A 86 -19.53 -5.55 -10.89
C GLN A 86 -18.57 -5.24 -12.04
N VAL A 87 -17.96 -4.04 -12.04
CA VAL A 87 -16.94 -3.66 -13.00
C VAL A 87 -15.62 -4.33 -12.59
N GLY A 88 -15.15 -5.27 -13.40
CA GLY A 88 -13.87 -5.94 -13.19
C GLY A 88 -12.68 -4.99 -13.31
N ARG A 89 -11.52 -5.42 -12.83
CA ARG A 89 -10.26 -4.63 -12.92
C ARG A 89 -9.89 -4.30 -14.37
N ASP A 90 -10.23 -5.14 -15.31
CA ASP A 90 -10.00 -4.99 -16.75
C ASP A 90 -10.80 -3.85 -17.37
N HIS A 91 -11.71 -3.24 -16.64
CA HIS A 91 -12.52 -2.12 -17.05
C HIS A 91 -12.11 -0.80 -16.39
N ILE A 92 -10.89 -0.74 -15.82
CA ILE A 92 -10.36 0.44 -15.12
C ILE A 92 -9.18 1.02 -15.90
N VAL A 93 -9.24 2.32 -16.19
CA VAL A 93 -8.11 3.10 -16.72
C VAL A 93 -7.60 4.01 -15.61
N TYR A 94 -6.33 3.85 -15.23
CA TYR A 94 -5.64 4.74 -14.30
C TYR A 94 -5.02 5.90 -15.08
N LEU A 95 -5.31 7.13 -14.65
CA LEU A 95 -4.84 8.35 -15.26
C LEU A 95 -4.64 9.45 -14.21
N TYR A 96 -4.13 10.60 -14.63
CA TYR A 96 -4.03 11.79 -13.78
C TYR A 96 -4.99 12.87 -14.25
N LEU A 97 -5.76 13.45 -13.32
CA LEU A 97 -6.45 14.70 -13.54
C LEU A 97 -5.43 15.83 -13.36
N GLU A 98 -5.19 16.58 -14.41
CA GLU A 98 -4.27 17.71 -14.49
C GLU A 98 -4.85 18.80 -15.38
N PRO A 99 -4.46 20.08 -15.20
CA PRO A 99 -4.97 21.17 -16.04
C PRO A 99 -4.75 20.91 -17.54
N GLY A 100 -5.80 21.12 -18.34
CA GLY A 100 -5.75 20.91 -19.79
C GLY A 100 -6.67 19.81 -20.29
N THR A 101 -6.41 19.32 -21.51
CA THR A 101 -7.22 18.27 -22.13
C THR A 101 -6.54 16.91 -22.02
N ILE A 102 -7.28 15.95 -21.45
CA ILE A 102 -6.87 14.55 -21.29
C ILE A 102 -7.74 13.73 -22.25
N ASN A 103 -7.13 12.97 -23.13
CA ASN A 103 -7.82 12.12 -24.10
C ASN A 103 -7.59 10.65 -23.76
N VAL A 104 -8.66 9.91 -23.56
CA VAL A 104 -8.65 8.46 -23.33
C VAL A 104 -9.24 7.78 -24.55
N GLN A 105 -8.47 6.92 -25.20
CA GLN A 105 -8.89 6.25 -26.44
C GLN A 105 -8.66 4.75 -26.33
N SER A 106 -9.66 3.98 -26.75
CA SER A 106 -9.54 2.53 -26.88
C SER A 106 -10.39 2.06 -28.09
N PRO A 107 -9.92 1.04 -28.82
CA PRO A 107 -10.71 0.44 -29.91
C PRO A 107 -11.91 -0.37 -29.37
N ASP A 108 -11.85 -0.89 -28.15
CA ASP A 108 -12.83 -1.87 -27.62
C ASP A 108 -13.11 -1.75 -26.13
N SER A 109 -12.08 -1.73 -25.27
CA SER A 109 -12.21 -1.87 -23.81
C SER A 109 -11.17 -1.04 -23.04
N ALA A 110 -11.36 -0.90 -21.74
CA ALA A 110 -10.44 -0.16 -20.88
C ALA A 110 -9.02 -0.76 -20.85
N VAL A 111 -8.86 -2.07 -21.05
CA VAL A 111 -7.55 -2.76 -21.08
C VAL A 111 -6.64 -2.21 -22.18
N HIS A 112 -7.20 -1.90 -23.33
CA HIS A 112 -6.45 -1.39 -24.49
C HIS A 112 -6.45 0.14 -24.57
N ALA A 113 -6.87 0.80 -23.49
CA ALA A 113 -6.95 2.25 -23.47
C ALA A 113 -5.56 2.89 -23.39
N SER A 114 -5.34 3.86 -24.26
CA SER A 114 -4.23 4.81 -24.20
C SER A 114 -4.71 6.15 -23.63
N VAL A 115 -3.86 6.79 -22.85
CA VAL A 115 -4.13 8.11 -22.26
C VAL A 115 -3.14 9.10 -22.86
N LYS A 116 -3.66 10.14 -23.53
CA LYS A 116 -2.86 11.26 -24.02
C LYS A 116 -3.30 12.53 -23.29
N GLY A 117 -2.36 13.25 -22.72
CA GLY A 117 -2.69 14.43 -21.94
C GLY A 117 -1.51 15.39 -21.83
N PRO A 118 -1.59 16.34 -20.92
CA PRO A 118 -0.47 17.18 -20.56
C PRO A 118 0.71 16.37 -19.97
N ALA A 119 1.62 17.03 -19.24
CA ALA A 119 2.91 16.45 -18.88
C ALA A 119 2.80 15.17 -18.03
N VAL A 120 1.93 15.17 -17.01
CA VAL A 120 1.87 14.07 -16.04
C VAL A 120 1.34 12.78 -16.65
N ASN A 121 0.29 12.88 -17.49
CA ASN A 121 -0.21 11.69 -18.21
C ASN A 121 0.82 11.17 -19.23
N THR A 122 1.56 12.07 -19.89
CA THR A 122 2.65 11.67 -20.80
C THR A 122 3.76 10.92 -20.06
N GLU A 123 4.15 11.38 -18.87
CA GLU A 123 5.15 10.70 -18.02
C GLU A 123 4.64 9.34 -17.52
N ASN A 124 3.36 9.28 -17.13
CA ASN A 124 2.73 8.03 -16.70
C ASN A 124 2.69 6.98 -17.83
N GLU A 125 2.38 7.37 -19.05
CA GLU A 125 2.42 6.45 -20.19
C GLU A 125 3.85 5.97 -20.51
N LYS A 126 4.88 6.80 -20.31
CA LYS A 126 6.28 6.36 -20.42
C LYS A 126 6.62 5.31 -19.36
N LEU A 127 6.22 5.52 -18.11
CA LEU A 127 6.42 4.52 -17.04
C LEU A 127 5.69 3.22 -17.36
N LYS A 128 4.42 3.29 -17.76
CA LYS A 128 3.66 2.09 -18.19
C LYS A 128 4.34 1.34 -19.33
N ALA A 129 4.86 2.05 -20.33
CA ALA A 129 5.60 1.43 -21.42
C ALA A 129 6.87 0.71 -20.94
N SER A 130 7.60 1.29 -19.98
CA SER A 130 8.76 0.66 -19.37
C SER A 130 8.42 -0.59 -18.53
N LEU A 131 7.24 -0.60 -17.89
CA LEU A 131 6.74 -1.73 -17.10
C LEU A 131 6.02 -2.80 -17.92
N LYS A 132 5.80 -2.59 -19.23
CA LYS A 132 4.98 -3.47 -20.08
C LYS A 132 5.45 -4.92 -20.04
N ALA A 133 6.74 -5.17 -20.23
CA ALA A 133 7.29 -6.52 -20.27
C ALA A 133 7.08 -7.27 -18.94
N SER A 134 7.33 -6.63 -17.81
CA SER A 134 7.11 -7.23 -16.48
C SER A 134 5.62 -7.40 -16.17
N SER A 135 4.77 -6.49 -16.63
CA SER A 135 3.31 -6.64 -16.50
C SER A 135 2.76 -7.81 -17.31
N GLU A 136 3.28 -8.06 -18.52
CA GLU A 136 2.93 -9.22 -19.34
C GLU A 136 3.38 -10.53 -18.66
N LYS A 137 4.58 -10.55 -18.07
CA LYS A 137 5.06 -11.71 -17.27
C LYS A 137 4.14 -11.98 -16.06
N MET A 138 3.71 -10.92 -15.37
CA MET A 138 2.78 -11.03 -14.23
C MET A 138 1.41 -11.55 -14.68
N ALA A 139 0.87 -11.06 -15.79
CA ALA A 139 -0.39 -11.56 -16.36
C ALA A 139 -0.30 -13.04 -16.73
N ALA A 140 0.80 -13.48 -17.34
CA ALA A 140 1.06 -14.88 -17.65
C ALA A 140 1.14 -15.75 -16.39
N LEU A 141 1.85 -15.29 -15.34
CA LEU A 141 1.93 -15.96 -14.07
C LEU A 141 0.54 -16.15 -13.42
N MET A 142 -0.29 -15.11 -13.43
CA MET A 142 -1.65 -15.18 -12.90
C MET A 142 -2.54 -16.12 -13.71
N ALA A 143 -2.38 -16.16 -15.03
CA ALA A 143 -3.10 -17.09 -15.89
C ALA A 143 -2.69 -18.55 -15.60
N ASP A 144 -1.41 -18.83 -15.40
CA ASP A 144 -0.91 -20.15 -15.01
C ASP A 144 -1.50 -20.59 -13.66
N TYR A 145 -1.48 -19.67 -12.67
CA TYR A 145 -2.09 -19.94 -11.36
C TYR A 145 -3.60 -20.24 -11.45
N GLN A 146 -4.33 -19.48 -12.28
CA GLN A 146 -5.77 -19.70 -12.46
C GLN A 146 -6.11 -21.03 -13.17
N LYS A 147 -5.26 -21.47 -14.09
CA LYS A 147 -5.44 -22.75 -14.81
C LYS A 147 -5.11 -23.97 -13.96
N ALA A 148 -4.29 -23.82 -12.91
CA ALA A 148 -3.91 -24.92 -12.04
C ALA A 148 -5.10 -25.46 -11.25
N THR A 149 -5.15 -26.78 -11.05
CA THR A 149 -6.18 -27.42 -10.22
C THR A 149 -6.01 -27.09 -8.75
N PRO A 150 -7.03 -27.27 -7.90
CA PRO A 150 -6.88 -27.06 -6.45
C PRO A 150 -5.75 -27.91 -5.84
N GLU A 151 -5.55 -29.15 -6.31
CA GLU A 151 -4.50 -30.06 -5.85
C GLU A 151 -3.12 -29.55 -6.25
N GLN A 152 -2.97 -29.08 -7.50
CA GLN A 152 -1.72 -28.47 -7.97
C GLN A 152 -1.35 -27.23 -7.15
N ARG A 153 -2.33 -26.34 -6.86
CA ARG A 153 -2.10 -25.14 -6.04
C ARG A 153 -1.67 -25.43 -4.60
N GLN A 154 -1.96 -26.65 -4.10
CA GLN A 154 -1.57 -27.08 -2.76
C GLN A 154 -0.24 -27.86 -2.76
N SER A 155 0.33 -28.17 -3.93
CA SER A 155 1.63 -28.84 -3.97
C SER A 155 2.76 -27.85 -3.69
N LYS A 156 3.72 -28.29 -2.89
CA LYS A 156 4.87 -27.48 -2.49
C LYS A 156 5.70 -27.02 -3.69
N GLU A 157 5.89 -27.90 -4.67
CA GLU A 157 6.64 -27.59 -5.88
C GLU A 157 5.98 -26.47 -6.69
N PHE A 158 4.64 -26.48 -6.77
CA PHE A 158 3.91 -25.44 -7.51
C PHE A 158 3.96 -24.10 -6.77
N GLU A 159 3.76 -24.10 -5.44
CA GLU A 159 3.87 -22.88 -4.62
C GLU A 159 5.27 -22.27 -4.76
N GLU A 160 6.34 -23.03 -4.55
CA GLU A 160 7.72 -22.55 -4.68
C GLU A 160 8.03 -22.01 -6.09
N ALA A 161 7.52 -22.66 -7.14
CA ALA A 161 7.72 -22.20 -8.51
C ALA A 161 7.00 -20.87 -8.80
N ILE A 162 5.76 -20.72 -8.31
CA ILE A 162 4.97 -19.50 -8.45
C ILE A 162 5.62 -18.36 -7.66
N ASP A 163 5.99 -18.60 -6.40
CA ASP A 163 6.61 -17.59 -5.53
C ASP A 163 7.94 -17.09 -6.12
N LYS A 164 8.80 -17.98 -6.58
CA LYS A 164 10.07 -17.60 -7.23
C LYS A 164 9.86 -16.73 -8.48
N ARG A 165 8.88 -17.08 -9.32
CA ARG A 165 8.55 -16.28 -10.51
C ARG A 165 7.96 -14.93 -10.12
N TYR A 166 7.09 -14.89 -9.11
CA TYR A 166 6.49 -13.68 -8.59
C TYR A 166 7.55 -12.72 -8.04
N GLU A 167 8.46 -13.21 -7.20
CA GLU A 167 9.56 -12.42 -6.65
C GLU A 167 10.45 -11.84 -7.76
N ALA A 168 10.83 -12.64 -8.75
CA ALA A 168 11.65 -12.17 -9.86
C ALA A 168 10.98 -11.04 -10.67
N ILE A 169 9.66 -11.15 -10.90
CA ILE A 169 8.89 -10.11 -11.59
C ILE A 169 8.79 -8.84 -10.72
N GLN A 170 8.58 -8.99 -9.42
CA GLN A 170 8.52 -7.87 -8.48
C GLN A 170 9.86 -7.10 -8.43
N GLU A 171 11.00 -7.81 -8.39
CA GLU A 171 12.32 -7.18 -8.40
C GLU A 171 12.58 -6.44 -9.73
N GLU A 172 12.16 -7.00 -10.87
CA GLU A 172 12.23 -6.32 -12.17
C GLU A 172 11.37 -5.02 -12.16
N GLN A 173 10.16 -5.07 -11.61
CA GLN A 173 9.28 -3.90 -11.51
C GLN A 173 9.85 -2.83 -10.55
N LYS A 174 10.40 -3.25 -9.42
CA LYS A 174 11.08 -2.33 -8.48
C LYS A 174 12.25 -1.62 -9.15
N ALA A 175 13.07 -2.34 -9.91
CA ALA A 175 14.22 -1.77 -10.61
C ALA A 175 13.78 -0.72 -11.66
N VAL A 176 12.74 -1.01 -12.46
CA VAL A 176 12.19 -0.08 -13.45
C VAL A 176 11.62 1.17 -12.77
N ASN A 177 10.81 1.00 -11.71
CA ASN A 177 10.26 2.12 -10.95
C ASN A 177 11.37 2.97 -10.32
N ALA A 178 12.37 2.36 -9.70
CA ALA A 178 13.51 3.07 -9.10
C ALA A 178 14.31 3.88 -10.14
N GLN A 179 14.50 3.34 -11.34
CA GLN A 179 15.16 4.05 -12.43
C GLN A 179 14.31 5.25 -12.89
N PHE A 180 12.99 5.07 -13.03
CA PHE A 180 12.08 6.15 -13.40
C PHE A 180 12.09 7.28 -12.38
N ILE A 181 12.01 6.97 -11.08
CA ILE A 181 12.06 7.93 -9.98
C ILE A 181 13.33 8.79 -10.03
N LYS A 182 14.49 8.15 -10.21
CA LYS A 182 15.78 8.85 -10.30
C LYS A 182 15.88 9.76 -11.52
N ALA A 183 15.29 9.35 -12.65
CA ALA A 183 15.28 10.12 -13.90
C ALA A 183 14.27 11.26 -13.90
N ASN A 184 13.20 11.17 -13.10
CA ASN A 184 12.08 12.13 -13.09
C ASN A 184 11.76 12.64 -11.67
N PRO A 185 12.72 13.26 -10.97
CA PRO A 185 12.54 13.64 -9.55
C PRO A 185 11.47 14.72 -9.31
N LYS A 186 11.06 15.46 -10.35
CA LYS A 186 10.02 16.49 -10.30
C LYS A 186 8.63 15.98 -10.64
N SER A 187 8.52 14.72 -11.07
CA SER A 187 7.25 14.14 -11.46
C SER A 187 6.45 13.62 -10.26
N ILE A 188 5.15 13.93 -10.21
CA ILE A 188 4.24 13.33 -9.23
C ILE A 188 4.08 11.81 -9.49
N VAL A 189 4.26 11.36 -10.74
CA VAL A 189 4.27 9.93 -11.09
C VAL A 189 5.39 9.19 -10.35
N SER A 190 6.53 9.86 -10.08
CA SER A 190 7.63 9.27 -9.31
C SER A 190 7.25 8.99 -7.86
N LEU A 191 6.33 9.77 -7.26
CA LEU A 191 5.82 9.47 -5.91
C LEU A 191 4.89 8.22 -5.93
N ASP A 192 4.09 8.04 -6.97
CA ASP A 192 3.28 6.82 -7.13
C ASP A 192 4.15 5.60 -7.44
N ALA A 193 5.15 5.75 -8.33
CA ALA A 193 6.14 4.70 -8.59
C ALA A 193 6.89 4.26 -7.31
N LEU A 194 7.15 5.19 -6.40
CA LEU A 194 7.76 4.90 -5.10
C LEU A 194 6.84 4.07 -4.19
N GLN A 195 5.52 4.29 -4.26
CA GLN A 195 4.56 3.45 -3.55
C GLN A 195 4.56 2.01 -4.10
N ASP A 196 4.70 1.87 -5.43
CA ASP A 196 4.78 0.56 -6.09
C ASP A 196 6.09 -0.17 -5.74
N VAL A 197 7.24 0.55 -5.61
CA VAL A 197 8.49 -0.02 -5.08
C VAL A 197 8.31 -0.59 -3.68
N GLY A 198 7.60 0.14 -2.81
CA GLY A 198 7.35 -0.30 -1.45
C GLY A 198 6.35 -1.46 -1.34
N GLY A 199 5.45 -1.60 -2.28
CA GLY A 199 4.40 -2.61 -2.23
C GLY A 199 3.50 -2.49 -0.99
N SER A 200 2.93 -3.62 -0.56
CA SER A 200 2.04 -3.67 0.61
C SER A 200 2.75 -3.61 1.96
N VAL A 201 4.02 -4.01 2.00
CA VAL A 201 4.86 -4.05 3.21
C VAL A 201 6.21 -3.42 2.91
N PRO A 202 6.29 -2.09 2.81
CA PRO A 202 7.50 -1.40 2.41
C PRO A 202 8.59 -1.45 3.48
N GLU A 203 9.84 -1.65 3.03
CA GLU A 203 11.01 -1.51 3.90
C GLU A 203 11.61 -0.11 3.79
N TYR A 204 11.94 0.48 4.94
CA TYR A 204 12.51 1.84 5.01
C TYR A 204 13.77 1.99 4.15
N ALA A 205 14.65 0.98 4.20
CA ALA A 205 15.91 0.97 3.46
C ALA A 205 15.74 1.01 1.93
N ASP A 206 14.61 0.49 1.42
CA ASP A 206 14.35 0.43 -0.02
C ASP A 206 13.75 1.74 -0.53
N VAL A 207 12.87 2.36 0.26
CA VAL A 207 12.05 3.49 -0.22
C VAL A 207 12.59 4.87 0.18
N GLU A 208 13.25 5.00 1.34
CA GLU A 208 13.78 6.30 1.79
C GLU A 208 14.83 6.89 0.83
N PRO A 209 15.82 6.12 0.34
CA PRO A 209 16.80 6.66 -0.59
C PRO A 209 16.15 7.21 -1.86
N LEU A 210 15.10 6.57 -2.35
CA LEU A 210 14.35 7.04 -3.52
C LEU A 210 13.51 8.29 -3.21
N PHE A 211 12.80 8.30 -2.07
CA PHE A 211 12.04 9.49 -1.64
C PHE A 211 12.94 10.71 -1.49
N ARG A 212 14.17 10.53 -0.99
CA ARG A 212 15.14 11.61 -0.82
C ARG A 212 15.51 12.26 -2.16
N THR A 213 15.53 11.53 -3.27
CA THR A 213 15.81 12.07 -4.60
C THR A 213 14.70 12.95 -5.16
N LEU A 214 13.45 12.79 -4.68
CA LEU A 214 12.33 13.61 -5.17
C LEU A 214 12.55 15.09 -4.88
N ALA A 215 12.11 15.92 -5.82
CA ALA A 215 12.23 17.37 -5.72
C ALA A 215 11.28 17.95 -4.64
N PRO A 216 11.61 19.14 -4.06
CA PRO A 216 10.79 19.77 -3.04
C PRO A 216 9.34 19.98 -3.44
N GLU A 217 9.06 20.31 -4.71
CA GLU A 217 7.70 20.51 -5.22
C GLU A 217 6.84 19.25 -5.13
N VAL A 218 7.42 18.05 -5.28
CA VAL A 218 6.72 16.76 -5.11
C VAL A 218 6.54 16.43 -3.63
N LYS A 219 7.61 16.59 -2.84
CA LYS A 219 7.59 16.33 -1.39
C LYS A 219 6.59 17.21 -0.64
N ASN A 220 6.40 18.46 -1.10
CA ASN A 220 5.49 19.43 -0.48
C ASN A 220 4.02 19.25 -0.87
N THR A 221 3.70 18.37 -1.83
CA THR A 221 2.31 17.98 -2.09
C THR A 221 1.71 17.28 -0.87
N GLU A 222 0.37 17.24 -0.75
CA GLU A 222 -0.29 16.50 0.33
C GLU A 222 0.10 15.00 0.31
N ALA A 223 0.21 14.40 -0.88
CA ALA A 223 0.67 13.03 -1.03
C ALA A 223 2.14 12.84 -0.60
N GLY A 224 3.01 13.79 -0.94
CA GLY A 224 4.42 13.79 -0.54
C GLY A 224 4.60 13.90 0.98
N LYS A 225 3.86 14.81 1.63
CA LYS A 225 3.84 14.95 3.10
C LYS A 225 3.30 13.70 3.78
N ALA A 226 2.23 13.11 3.24
CA ALA A 226 1.69 11.85 3.76
C ALA A 226 2.71 10.70 3.66
N TYR A 227 3.45 10.64 2.54
CA TYR A 227 4.50 9.64 2.37
C TYR A 227 5.69 9.89 3.32
N ALA A 228 6.10 11.14 3.54
CA ALA A 228 7.12 11.49 4.51
C ALA A 228 6.74 11.00 5.92
N LYS A 229 5.50 11.22 6.35
CA LYS A 229 4.99 10.70 7.63
C LYS A 229 5.00 9.16 7.68
N LYS A 230 4.68 8.48 6.57
CA LYS A 230 4.78 7.02 6.45
C LYS A 230 6.23 6.56 6.64
N LEU A 231 7.21 7.27 6.07
CA LEU A 231 8.65 6.98 6.25
C LEU A 231 9.10 7.10 7.71
N GLU A 232 8.58 8.06 8.48
CA GLU A 232 8.87 8.15 9.92
C GLU A 232 8.41 6.89 10.66
N THR A 233 7.21 6.41 10.38
CA THR A 233 6.70 5.15 10.95
C THR A 233 7.56 3.95 10.54
N MET A 234 7.92 3.85 9.26
CA MET A 234 8.79 2.77 8.77
C MET A 234 10.16 2.80 9.44
N LYS A 235 10.73 4.00 9.66
CA LYS A 235 12.00 4.18 10.37
C LYS A 235 11.91 3.72 11.81
N ALA A 236 10.82 4.05 12.50
CA ALA A 236 10.58 3.64 13.88
C ALA A 236 10.41 2.13 14.04
N THR A 237 10.00 1.43 12.97
CA THR A 237 9.81 -0.03 12.94
C THR A 237 10.81 -0.75 12.03
N ALA A 238 11.93 -0.11 11.69
CA ALA A 238 13.00 -0.73 10.90
C ALA A 238 13.79 -1.77 11.71
N ILE A 239 14.41 -2.71 11.03
CA ILE A 239 15.38 -3.63 11.67
C ILE A 239 16.48 -2.79 12.32
N GLY A 240 16.75 -3.09 13.59
CA GLY A 240 17.69 -2.36 14.42
C GLY A 240 17.07 -1.27 15.29
N ALA A 241 15.83 -0.82 15.03
CA ALA A 241 15.12 0.12 15.89
C ALA A 241 14.56 -0.57 17.15
N VAL A 242 14.39 0.21 18.23
CA VAL A 242 13.61 -0.25 19.39
C VAL A 242 12.13 -0.22 19.03
N ALA A 243 11.44 -1.33 19.22
CA ALA A 243 10.04 -1.48 18.90
C ALA A 243 9.17 -0.45 19.64
N PRO A 244 8.27 0.29 18.95
CA PRO A 244 7.40 1.27 19.58
C PRO A 244 6.54 0.62 20.68
N ALA A 245 6.52 1.22 21.87
CA ALA A 245 5.76 0.73 23.00
C ALA A 245 4.26 0.99 22.82
N PHE A 246 3.43 0.02 23.21
CA PHE A 246 1.98 0.15 23.26
C PHE A 246 1.42 -0.69 24.41
N THR A 247 0.14 -0.45 24.74
CA THR A 247 -0.61 -1.22 25.74
C THR A 247 -2.01 -1.49 25.22
N GLN A 248 -2.45 -2.74 25.24
CA GLN A 248 -3.81 -3.14 24.85
C GLN A 248 -4.38 -4.19 25.81
N ALA A 249 -5.70 -4.34 25.84
CA ALA A 249 -6.38 -5.32 26.67
C ALA A 249 -6.18 -6.75 26.12
N ASP A 250 -5.92 -7.70 26.98
CA ASP A 250 -5.93 -9.13 26.66
C ASP A 250 -7.37 -9.69 26.55
N THR A 251 -7.47 -11.00 26.34
CA THR A 251 -8.75 -11.70 26.18
C THR A 251 -9.65 -11.58 27.43
N THR A 252 -9.07 -11.31 28.59
CA THR A 252 -9.78 -11.14 29.89
C THR A 252 -10.09 -9.68 30.21
N GLY A 253 -9.52 -8.74 29.46
CA GLY A 253 -9.65 -7.30 29.68
C GLY A 253 -8.50 -6.68 30.48
N ARG A 254 -7.48 -7.47 30.87
CA ARG A 254 -6.30 -6.96 31.55
C ARG A 254 -5.40 -6.22 30.57
N LEU A 255 -4.91 -5.05 30.95
CA LEU A 255 -3.96 -4.28 30.15
C LEU A 255 -2.59 -4.95 30.13
N ILE A 256 -2.08 -5.21 28.93
CA ILE A 256 -0.78 -5.81 28.65
C ILE A 256 0.03 -4.81 27.84
N SER A 257 1.23 -4.50 28.33
CA SER A 257 2.21 -3.65 27.63
C SER A 257 3.23 -4.51 26.90
N LEU A 258 3.69 -4.06 25.73
CA LEU A 258 4.85 -4.68 25.07
C LEU A 258 6.08 -4.69 26.00
N ALA A 259 6.21 -3.70 26.90
CA ALA A 259 7.30 -3.62 27.86
C ALA A 259 7.30 -4.77 28.89
N ASP A 260 6.17 -5.43 29.14
CA ASP A 260 6.06 -6.58 30.06
C ASP A 260 6.84 -7.81 29.56
N PHE A 261 7.22 -7.81 28.29
CA PHE A 261 7.98 -8.88 27.65
C PHE A 261 9.49 -8.60 27.57
N LYS A 262 9.98 -7.50 28.12
CA LYS A 262 11.43 -7.22 28.18
C LYS A 262 12.18 -8.39 28.81
N GLY A 263 13.36 -8.65 28.29
CA GLY A 263 14.20 -9.78 28.70
C GLY A 263 13.95 -11.06 27.91
N LYS A 264 12.93 -11.09 27.02
CA LYS A 264 12.60 -12.23 26.15
C LYS A 264 12.75 -11.88 24.67
N TYR A 265 13.02 -12.89 23.87
CA TYR A 265 12.73 -12.79 22.43
C TYR A 265 11.21 -12.83 22.22
N VAL A 266 10.66 -11.88 21.47
CA VAL A 266 9.21 -11.74 21.26
C VAL A 266 8.89 -11.74 19.78
N LEU A 267 8.06 -12.67 19.34
CA LEU A 267 7.39 -12.55 18.03
C LEU A 267 6.12 -11.73 18.24
N LEU A 268 6.19 -10.43 17.86
CA LEU A 268 5.02 -9.55 17.82
C LEU A 268 4.29 -9.81 16.51
N ASP A 269 3.13 -10.48 16.57
CA ASP A 269 2.38 -10.96 15.41
C ASP A 269 1.04 -10.25 15.26
N PHE A 270 0.86 -9.56 14.11
CA PHE A 270 -0.38 -8.88 13.74
C PHE A 270 -1.22 -9.81 12.85
N TRP A 271 -2.39 -10.17 13.36
CA TRP A 271 -3.27 -11.16 12.74
C TRP A 271 -4.75 -10.84 12.94
N ALA A 272 -5.68 -11.69 12.47
CA ALA A 272 -7.10 -11.62 12.82
C ALA A 272 -7.80 -12.97 12.59
N SER A 273 -8.93 -13.18 13.26
CA SER A 273 -9.74 -14.40 13.11
C SER A 273 -10.26 -14.61 11.69
N TRP A 274 -10.55 -13.54 10.97
CA TRP A 274 -11.03 -13.53 9.59
C TRP A 274 -9.92 -13.61 8.53
N CYS A 275 -8.64 -13.51 8.94
CA CYS A 275 -7.50 -13.51 8.03
C CYS A 275 -7.13 -14.94 7.62
N GLY A 276 -7.54 -15.38 6.43
CA GLY A 276 -7.23 -16.70 5.93
C GLY A 276 -5.73 -17.03 5.86
N PRO A 277 -4.88 -16.17 5.30
CA PRO A 277 -3.43 -16.38 5.31
C PRO A 277 -2.82 -16.49 6.72
N CYS A 278 -3.28 -15.67 7.69
CA CYS A 278 -2.84 -15.76 9.08
C CYS A 278 -3.15 -17.14 9.67
N ARG A 279 -4.39 -17.60 9.45
CA ARG A 279 -4.86 -18.90 9.94
C ARG A 279 -4.09 -20.09 9.32
N ARG A 280 -3.56 -19.95 8.11
CA ARG A 280 -2.67 -20.95 7.50
C ARG A 280 -1.27 -20.94 8.07
N GLU A 281 -0.77 -19.76 8.49
CA GLU A 281 0.54 -19.62 9.13
C GLU A 281 0.55 -20.04 10.61
N ASN A 282 -0.59 -19.93 11.32
CA ASN A 282 -0.70 -20.26 12.76
C ASN A 282 -0.10 -21.61 13.17
N PRO A 283 -0.29 -22.73 12.43
CA PRO A 283 0.34 -24.00 12.77
C PRO A 283 1.87 -23.92 12.85
N ASN A 284 2.52 -23.20 11.94
CA ASN A 284 3.95 -22.97 11.94
C ASN A 284 4.39 -22.13 13.16
N VAL A 285 3.62 -21.09 13.52
CA VAL A 285 3.89 -20.29 14.72
C VAL A 285 3.75 -21.14 15.99
N VAL A 286 2.71 -21.99 16.06
CA VAL A 286 2.49 -22.94 17.17
C VAL A 286 3.66 -23.91 17.34
N GLU A 287 4.12 -24.53 16.24
CA GLU A 287 5.26 -25.44 16.26
C GLU A 287 6.52 -24.75 16.83
N ASN A 288 6.84 -23.56 16.31
CA ASN A 288 7.99 -22.80 16.78
C ASN A 288 7.82 -22.32 18.23
N PHE A 289 6.62 -21.89 18.63
CA PHE A 289 6.35 -21.52 20.02
C PHE A 289 6.57 -22.70 20.98
N GLN A 290 6.01 -23.87 20.68
CA GLN A 290 6.21 -25.05 21.52
C GLN A 290 7.68 -25.48 21.62
N LYS A 291 8.44 -25.36 20.53
CA LYS A 291 9.87 -25.69 20.48
C LYS A 291 10.73 -24.75 21.30
N TYR A 292 10.37 -23.47 21.42
CA TYR A 292 11.24 -22.43 21.97
C TYR A 292 10.68 -21.69 23.19
N LYS A 293 9.44 -21.91 23.64
CA LYS A 293 8.82 -21.22 24.80
C LYS A 293 9.64 -21.32 26.09
N ASP A 294 10.34 -22.43 26.29
CA ASP A 294 11.18 -22.67 27.46
C ASP A 294 12.64 -22.16 27.28
N LYS A 295 12.92 -21.53 26.10
CA LYS A 295 14.22 -20.96 25.72
C LYS A 295 14.18 -19.44 25.60
N ASN A 296 13.55 -18.78 26.55
CA ASN A 296 13.42 -17.32 26.61
C ASN A 296 12.72 -16.70 25.40
N PHE A 297 11.77 -17.42 24.77
CA PHE A 297 10.98 -16.96 23.63
C PHE A 297 9.50 -16.92 23.96
N THR A 298 8.78 -15.96 23.41
CA THR A 298 7.32 -15.89 23.47
C THR A 298 6.74 -15.23 22.22
N VAL A 299 5.41 -15.33 22.09
CA VAL A 299 4.65 -14.62 21.04
C VAL A 299 3.69 -13.64 21.74
N LEU A 300 3.52 -12.46 21.15
CA LEU A 300 2.44 -11.52 21.47
C LEU A 300 1.58 -11.31 20.23
N GLY A 301 0.38 -11.87 20.23
CA GLY A 301 -0.57 -11.74 19.13
C GLY A 301 -1.40 -10.46 19.25
N VAL A 302 -1.32 -9.56 18.28
CA VAL A 302 -2.16 -8.36 18.20
C VAL A 302 -3.25 -8.59 17.16
N SER A 303 -4.51 -8.66 17.62
CA SER A 303 -5.62 -8.93 16.73
C SER A 303 -6.22 -7.66 16.13
N LEU A 304 -6.48 -7.70 14.80
CA LEU A 304 -7.22 -6.71 14.06
C LEU A 304 -8.69 -7.14 13.85
N ASP A 305 -9.27 -7.82 14.82
CA ASP A 305 -10.69 -8.13 14.78
C ASP A 305 -11.53 -6.85 14.98
N GLN A 306 -12.73 -6.85 14.39
CA GLN A 306 -13.59 -5.67 14.37
C GLN A 306 -14.46 -5.56 15.64
N PRO A 307 -15.06 -4.38 15.90
CA PRO A 307 -16.01 -4.23 16.98
C PRO A 307 -17.11 -5.30 16.94
N GLY A 308 -17.38 -5.92 18.10
CA GLY A 308 -18.36 -6.99 18.22
C GLY A 308 -17.87 -8.40 17.82
N ALA A 309 -16.65 -8.55 17.33
CA ALA A 309 -16.09 -9.85 16.91
C ALA A 309 -15.28 -10.58 17.99
N LYS A 310 -15.38 -10.20 19.28
CA LYS A 310 -14.61 -10.81 20.36
C LYS A 310 -14.76 -12.33 20.42
N GLU A 311 -15.99 -12.84 20.27
CA GLU A 311 -16.24 -14.28 20.28
C GLU A 311 -15.57 -15.01 19.12
N ALA A 312 -15.59 -14.43 17.90
CA ALA A 312 -14.92 -14.99 16.73
C ALA A 312 -13.39 -15.02 16.95
N TRP A 313 -12.82 -13.97 17.54
CA TRP A 313 -11.42 -13.90 17.92
C TRP A 313 -11.05 -14.99 18.93
N LEU A 314 -11.79 -15.13 20.05
CA LEU A 314 -11.56 -16.17 21.04
C LEU A 314 -11.70 -17.59 20.46
N LYS A 315 -12.72 -17.81 19.63
CA LYS A 315 -12.91 -19.09 18.94
C LYS A 315 -11.73 -19.42 18.02
N ALA A 316 -11.18 -18.42 17.34
CA ALA A 316 -10.01 -18.59 16.49
C ALA A 316 -8.76 -18.98 17.30
N ILE A 317 -8.49 -18.29 18.43
CA ILE A 317 -7.41 -18.61 19.36
C ILE A 317 -7.50 -20.08 19.79
N HIS A 318 -8.67 -20.52 20.25
CA HIS A 318 -8.88 -21.89 20.69
C HIS A 318 -8.74 -22.90 19.56
N LYS A 319 -9.36 -22.64 18.41
CA LYS A 319 -9.33 -23.55 17.26
C LYS A 319 -7.92 -23.81 16.73
N ASP A 320 -7.08 -22.77 16.75
CA ASP A 320 -5.71 -22.86 16.21
C ASP A 320 -4.67 -23.16 17.33
N ASN A 321 -5.10 -23.42 18.57
CA ASN A 321 -4.24 -23.72 19.71
C ASN A 321 -3.18 -22.62 19.99
N LEU A 322 -3.57 -21.35 19.91
CA LEU A 322 -2.69 -20.21 20.14
C LEU A 322 -2.59 -19.92 21.64
N THR A 323 -1.64 -20.56 22.33
CA THR A 323 -1.58 -20.61 23.81
C THR A 323 -0.76 -19.48 24.45
N TRP A 324 -0.33 -18.50 23.67
CA TRP A 324 0.40 -17.31 24.12
C TRP A 324 -0.53 -16.12 24.39
N THR A 325 0.04 -14.98 24.79
CA THR A 325 -0.73 -13.77 25.09
C THR A 325 -1.28 -13.14 23.81
N HIS A 326 -2.56 -12.81 23.83
CA HIS A 326 -3.24 -12.10 22.76
C HIS A 326 -3.86 -10.80 23.29
N VAL A 327 -3.72 -9.73 22.50
CA VAL A 327 -4.28 -8.42 22.82
C VAL A 327 -5.06 -7.86 21.63
N SER A 328 -6.04 -7.00 21.89
CA SER A 328 -6.79 -6.26 20.86
C SER A 328 -7.56 -5.11 21.48
N ASP A 329 -7.74 -4.03 20.74
CA ASP A 329 -8.73 -2.98 21.00
C ASP A 329 -10.03 -3.18 20.20
N LEU A 330 -10.09 -4.24 19.37
CA LEU A 330 -11.21 -4.57 18.50
C LEU A 330 -11.62 -3.42 17.56
N GLN A 331 -10.65 -2.63 17.08
CA GLN A 331 -10.88 -1.48 16.19
C GLN A 331 -10.55 -1.77 14.73
N PHE A 332 -10.45 -3.04 14.33
CA PHE A 332 -10.15 -3.45 12.96
C PHE A 332 -8.86 -2.77 12.45
N TRP A 333 -8.84 -2.19 11.26
CA TRP A 333 -7.70 -1.43 10.73
C TRP A 333 -7.42 -0.12 11.49
N ASN A 334 -8.30 0.27 12.42
CA ASN A 334 -8.07 1.39 13.31
C ASN A 334 -7.38 1.00 14.62
N ASN A 335 -7.01 -0.27 14.79
CA ASN A 335 -6.23 -0.73 15.94
C ASN A 335 -5.03 0.18 16.20
N GLU A 336 -4.88 0.65 17.45
CA GLU A 336 -3.84 1.65 17.80
C GLU A 336 -2.42 1.10 17.59
N ALA A 337 -2.15 -0.14 18.00
CA ALA A 337 -0.85 -0.77 17.78
C ALA A 337 -0.58 -0.97 16.29
N ALA A 338 -1.58 -1.39 15.50
CA ALA A 338 -1.46 -1.53 14.07
C ALA A 338 -1.12 -0.20 13.37
N LYS A 339 -1.77 0.91 13.78
CA LYS A 339 -1.44 2.26 13.28
C LYS A 339 -0.03 2.70 13.66
N LEU A 340 0.37 2.45 14.91
CA LEU A 340 1.69 2.79 15.43
C LEU A 340 2.81 2.08 14.65
N TYR A 341 2.58 0.82 14.27
CA TYR A 341 3.52 0.02 13.47
C TYR A 341 3.33 0.18 11.96
N GLY A 342 2.35 0.95 11.51
CA GLY A 342 2.06 1.17 10.10
C GLY A 342 1.57 -0.08 9.36
N ILE A 343 0.85 -0.97 10.05
CA ILE A 343 0.31 -2.21 9.49
C ILE A 343 -0.75 -1.91 8.43
N GLN A 344 -0.52 -2.34 7.21
CA GLN A 344 -1.44 -2.17 6.08
C GLN A 344 -1.92 -3.50 5.48
N ALA A 345 -1.27 -4.60 5.86
CA ALA A 345 -1.63 -5.95 5.47
C ALA A 345 -1.31 -6.91 6.61
N ILE A 346 -2.06 -8.00 6.73
CA ILE A 346 -1.81 -9.11 7.66
C ILE A 346 -1.81 -10.45 6.91
N PRO A 347 -1.03 -11.44 7.38
CA PRO A 347 -0.19 -11.44 8.57
C PRO A 347 1.04 -10.54 8.40
N GLN A 348 1.47 -9.89 9.49
CA GLN A 348 2.73 -9.14 9.54
C GLN A 348 3.33 -9.32 10.94
N ASN A 349 4.64 -9.56 11.03
CA ASN A 349 5.28 -9.78 12.31
C ASN A 349 6.63 -9.07 12.44
N TYR A 350 7.06 -8.92 13.68
CA TYR A 350 8.35 -8.38 14.10
C TYR A 350 8.96 -9.31 15.15
N LEU A 351 10.18 -9.76 14.92
CA LEU A 351 10.93 -10.48 15.95
C LEU A 351 11.78 -9.48 16.74
N LEU A 352 11.57 -9.45 18.05
CA LEU A 352 12.28 -8.56 18.98
C LEU A 352 13.31 -9.36 19.79
N ASP A 353 14.46 -8.73 20.05
CA ASP A 353 15.43 -9.25 21.01
C ASP A 353 15.03 -8.92 22.46
N PRO A 354 15.74 -9.44 23.49
CA PRO A 354 15.45 -9.17 24.89
C PRO A 354 15.50 -7.68 25.30
N GLN A 355 16.16 -6.83 24.51
CA GLN A 355 16.22 -5.40 24.71
C GLN A 355 15.05 -4.67 24.06
N GLY A 356 14.19 -5.39 23.32
CA GLY A 356 13.06 -4.85 22.56
C GLY A 356 13.44 -4.28 21.21
N LYS A 357 14.62 -4.61 20.67
CA LYS A 357 15.09 -4.18 19.37
C LYS A 357 14.55 -5.13 18.29
N ILE A 358 14.07 -4.59 17.19
CA ILE A 358 13.59 -5.37 16.04
C ILE A 358 14.79 -6.01 15.33
N ILE A 359 14.83 -7.33 15.27
CA ILE A 359 15.92 -8.10 14.65
C ILE A 359 15.51 -8.84 13.38
N ALA A 360 14.19 -8.99 13.15
CA ALA A 360 13.65 -9.49 11.89
C ALA A 360 12.20 -9.02 11.72
N LYS A 361 11.69 -9.06 10.48
CA LYS A 361 10.32 -8.66 10.12
C LYS A 361 9.77 -9.64 9.08
N ASN A 362 8.45 -9.85 9.12
CA ASN A 362 7.69 -10.58 8.10
C ASN A 362 8.23 -12.00 7.81
N ILE A 363 8.83 -12.64 8.82
CA ILE A 363 9.37 -14.00 8.74
C ILE A 363 8.26 -15.02 8.93
N ARG A 364 8.17 -16.02 8.02
CA ARG A 364 7.12 -17.04 7.98
C ARG A 364 7.68 -18.39 7.56
N GLY A 365 6.88 -19.44 7.78
CA GLY A 365 7.26 -20.79 7.38
C GLY A 365 8.63 -21.17 7.90
N LYS A 366 9.45 -21.75 7.03
CA LYS A 366 10.82 -22.17 7.37
C LYS A 366 11.70 -21.02 7.87
N ALA A 367 11.56 -19.81 7.31
CA ALA A 367 12.37 -18.65 7.69
C ALA A 367 12.17 -18.24 9.16
N LEU A 368 10.97 -18.41 9.74
CA LEU A 368 10.71 -18.20 11.15
C LEU A 368 11.52 -19.17 12.01
N GLY A 369 11.44 -20.46 11.69
CA GLY A 369 12.18 -21.52 12.39
C GLY A 369 13.69 -21.33 12.33
N ASP A 370 14.22 -21.03 11.15
CA ASP A 370 15.66 -20.80 10.92
C ASP A 370 16.16 -19.60 11.75
N LYS A 371 15.40 -18.48 11.74
CA LYS A 371 15.79 -17.27 12.48
C LYS A 371 15.71 -17.47 14.01
N LEU A 372 14.70 -18.19 14.50
CA LEU A 372 14.62 -18.53 15.91
C LEU A 372 15.76 -19.48 16.32
N ALA A 373 16.10 -20.46 15.49
CA ALA A 373 17.25 -21.34 15.74
C ALA A 373 18.54 -20.53 15.83
N GLU A 374 18.77 -19.59 14.91
CA GLU A 374 19.95 -18.71 14.89
C GLU A 374 20.08 -17.94 16.22
N VAL A 375 19.04 -17.18 16.60
CA VAL A 375 19.13 -16.24 17.73
C VAL A 375 19.08 -16.93 19.10
N LEU A 376 18.38 -18.07 19.21
CA LEU A 376 18.21 -18.79 20.47
C LEU A 376 19.32 -19.83 20.72
N SER A 377 20.10 -20.22 19.68
CA SER A 377 21.30 -21.07 19.86
C SER A 377 22.50 -20.26 20.34
N ALA A 378 22.59 -18.98 19.97
CA ALA A 378 23.67 -18.09 20.39
C ALA A 378 23.55 -17.59 21.83
N SER A 379 22.46 -17.93 22.55
CA SER A 379 22.18 -17.49 23.91
C SER A 379 22.50 -18.56 24.99
N ASN A 380 23.20 -19.66 24.62
CA ASN A 380 23.66 -20.72 25.52
C ASN A 380 25.14 -20.54 25.88
#